data_45a94118b7a91d40dbe3b00b6e3ff1f8
#
_entry.id   45a94118b7a91d40dbe3b00b6e3ff1f8
#
_cell.length_a   1.000
_cell.length_b   1.000
_cell.length_c   1.000
_cell.angle_alpha   90.00
_cell.angle_beta   90.00
_cell.angle_gamma   90.00
#
_symmetry.space_group_name_H-M   'P 1'
#
loop_
_entity.id
_entity.type
_entity.pdbx_description
1 polymer ?
#
loop_
_entity_poly.entity_id
_entity_poly.type
_entity_poly.pdbx_seq_one_letter_code
_entity_poly.pdbx_strand_id
1 'polypeptide(L)'
;MEPRDLSAHVAYEAGRGVEEVARDLGLDPESLVKLSSNENAYGPAPKAAEAIREYAPNVHTYPKSSAADLREALAEQWAVTPSQVWLANGGDGALDYLARAMLDPGDGVLVSKPGFAYYAMSARYHHGTVSEYPIRKSEDFEQTAEAVLQHYDGERIVYVTSPHNPSGSEMSLSEVEKLADETDEETLVVVDEAYGEFSDSPSAVALVEERDDVAVLRTFSKAYGLAGVRLGYAVVPGEWADAYARVNTPFAASEIACRAGLAALDDPDHVEKTVEGARWARQYMYDELDCHTWESSGNFVLCEVGEGTAVAEAAQREGVIVRDTTSFGLPECIRVTCGTREETERAVEVLNELV
;
A
#
# COMPACT_ATOMS: atom_id res chain seq x y z
N MET A 1 -17.20 32.05 10.48
CA MET A 1 -17.42 30.92 9.54
C MET A 1 -16.62 29.76 10.13
N GLU A 2 -17.25 28.60 10.29
CA GLU A 2 -16.60 27.39 10.81
C GLU A 2 -16.48 26.35 9.69
N PRO A 3 -15.48 25.45 9.73
CA PRO A 3 -15.44 24.29 8.86
C PRO A 3 -16.71 23.44 9.03
N ARG A 4 -17.03 22.58 8.03
CA ARG A 4 -18.04 21.55 8.22
C ARG A 4 -17.69 20.66 9.40
N ASP A 5 -18.66 19.94 9.94
CA ASP A 5 -18.39 18.94 10.98
C ASP A 5 -17.44 17.86 10.43
N LEU A 6 -16.29 17.71 11.08
CA LEU A 6 -15.25 16.74 10.78
C LEU A 6 -15.07 15.71 11.90
N SER A 7 -16.00 15.64 12.86
CA SER A 7 -15.91 14.74 14.03
C SER A 7 -15.84 13.25 13.65
N ALA A 8 -16.41 12.87 12.50
CA ALA A 8 -16.34 11.52 11.95
C ALA A 8 -15.05 11.24 11.16
N HIS A 9 -14.20 12.25 10.93
CA HIS A 9 -12.95 12.11 10.21
C HIS A 9 -11.79 11.93 11.18
N VAL A 10 -11.07 10.83 11.03
CA VAL A 10 -9.88 10.51 11.84
C VAL A 10 -8.64 11.04 11.14
N ALA A 11 -7.70 11.61 11.89
CA ALA A 11 -6.40 11.97 11.32
C ALA A 11 -5.58 10.70 11.01
N TYR A 12 -4.90 10.70 9.86
CA TYR A 12 -3.98 9.61 9.54
C TYR A 12 -2.74 9.71 10.42
N GLU A 13 -2.44 8.64 11.15
CA GLU A 13 -1.24 8.54 11.97
C GLU A 13 -0.12 7.89 11.16
N ALA A 14 0.70 8.72 10.54
CA ALA A 14 1.92 8.26 9.86
C ALA A 14 2.95 7.72 10.86
N GLY A 15 3.82 6.82 10.41
CA GLY A 15 5.02 6.46 11.18
C GLY A 15 5.92 7.70 11.38
N ARG A 16 6.60 7.76 12.51
CA ARG A 16 7.51 8.88 12.84
C ARG A 16 8.73 8.90 11.91
N GLY A 17 9.19 10.08 11.58
CA GLY A 17 10.42 10.30 10.79
C GLY A 17 11.68 10.01 11.60
N VAL A 18 12.76 9.56 10.95
CA VAL A 18 14.06 9.28 11.60
C VAL A 18 14.59 10.50 12.34
N GLU A 19 14.56 11.68 11.70
CA GLU A 19 15.07 12.93 12.31
C GLU A 19 14.24 13.38 13.51
N GLU A 20 12.94 13.07 13.51
CA GLU A 20 12.06 13.38 14.64
C GLU A 20 12.38 12.49 15.83
N VAL A 21 12.49 11.18 15.60
CA VAL A 21 12.86 10.20 16.63
C VAL A 21 14.26 10.48 17.18
N ALA A 22 15.24 10.72 16.32
CA ALA A 22 16.61 11.05 16.69
C ALA A 22 16.66 12.27 17.60
N ARG A 23 15.90 13.32 17.26
CA ARG A 23 15.83 14.55 18.06
C ARG A 23 15.25 14.31 19.46
N ASP A 24 14.17 13.56 19.54
CA ASP A 24 13.47 13.29 20.81
C ASP A 24 14.31 12.41 21.76
N LEU A 25 15.09 11.50 21.21
CA LEU A 25 15.92 10.57 21.98
C LEU A 25 17.37 11.04 22.16
N GLY A 26 17.78 12.10 21.47
CA GLY A 26 19.17 12.59 21.50
C GLY A 26 20.16 11.63 20.81
N LEU A 27 19.70 10.86 19.81
CA LEU A 27 20.48 9.92 19.03
C LEU A 27 20.95 10.53 17.71
N ASP A 28 21.97 9.92 17.09
CA ASP A 28 22.39 10.26 15.74
C ASP A 28 21.39 9.64 14.74
N PRO A 29 20.77 10.43 13.84
CA PRO A 29 19.88 9.90 12.82
C PRO A 29 20.49 8.78 11.95
N GLU A 30 21.82 8.84 11.71
CA GLU A 30 22.53 7.83 10.92
C GLU A 30 22.70 6.48 11.66
N SER A 31 22.52 6.47 12.98
CA SER A 31 22.56 5.25 13.79
C SER A 31 21.22 4.52 13.90
N LEU A 32 20.15 5.13 13.39
CA LEU A 32 18.79 4.58 13.49
C LEU A 32 18.44 3.68 12.30
N VAL A 33 17.90 2.51 12.60
CA VAL A 33 17.34 1.57 11.63
C VAL A 33 15.82 1.75 11.58
N LYS A 34 15.28 2.25 10.47
CA LYS A 34 13.84 2.52 10.31
C LYS A 34 13.13 1.41 9.55
N LEU A 35 12.43 0.55 10.26
CA LEU A 35 11.67 -0.58 9.73
C LEU A 35 10.15 -0.47 10.03
N SER A 36 9.60 0.74 10.01
CA SER A 36 8.21 1.01 10.43
C SER A 36 7.24 1.34 9.31
N SER A 37 7.71 1.72 8.11
CA SER A 37 6.86 2.34 7.07
C SER A 37 6.76 1.53 5.77
N ASN A 38 7.27 0.30 5.73
CA ASN A 38 7.30 -0.55 4.54
C ASN A 38 7.97 0.17 3.35
N GLU A 39 8.99 0.95 3.63
CA GLU A 39 9.83 1.61 2.61
C GLU A 39 10.82 0.61 2.02
N ASN A 40 11.39 0.94 0.87
CA ASN A 40 12.41 0.12 0.23
C ASN A 40 13.78 0.42 0.84
N ALA A 41 14.38 -0.55 1.53
CA ALA A 41 15.68 -0.41 2.16
C ALA A 41 16.85 -0.24 1.16
N TYR A 42 16.64 -0.63 -0.12
CA TYR A 42 17.64 -0.48 -1.18
C TYR A 42 17.54 0.88 -1.90
N GLY A 43 16.60 1.75 -1.48
CA GLY A 43 16.35 3.05 -2.08
C GLY A 43 15.66 2.97 -3.45
N PRO A 44 15.68 4.08 -4.22
CA PRO A 44 15.09 4.11 -5.55
C PRO A 44 15.96 3.38 -6.57
N ALA A 45 15.33 2.86 -7.65
CA ALA A 45 16.07 2.34 -8.79
C ALA A 45 17.09 3.38 -9.29
N PRO A 46 18.35 3.00 -9.58
CA PRO A 46 19.39 3.93 -10.03
C PRO A 46 18.98 4.77 -11.25
N LYS A 47 18.32 4.16 -12.24
CA LYS A 47 17.78 4.87 -13.41
C LYS A 47 16.73 5.91 -13.03
N ALA A 48 15.86 5.60 -12.05
CA ALA A 48 14.86 6.55 -11.56
C ALA A 48 15.51 7.75 -10.84
N ALA A 49 16.52 7.50 -10.00
CA ALA A 49 17.29 8.55 -9.36
C ALA A 49 17.98 9.46 -10.35
N GLU A 50 18.52 8.92 -11.46
CA GLU A 50 19.12 9.70 -12.54
C GLU A 50 18.08 10.55 -13.28
N ALA A 51 16.94 9.95 -13.66
CA ALA A 51 15.85 10.67 -14.32
C ALA A 51 15.34 11.87 -13.49
N ILE A 52 15.29 11.73 -12.15
CA ILE A 52 14.95 12.82 -11.22
C ILE A 52 16.00 13.94 -11.30
N ARG A 53 17.30 13.61 -11.24
CA ARG A 53 18.39 14.60 -11.30
C ARG A 53 18.39 15.35 -12.63
N GLU A 54 18.23 14.63 -13.73
CA GLU A 54 18.20 15.23 -15.08
C GLU A 54 17.01 16.18 -15.26
N TYR A 55 15.87 15.85 -14.68
CA TYR A 55 14.68 16.71 -14.79
C TYR A 55 14.65 17.88 -13.80
N ALA A 56 15.41 17.84 -12.73
CA ALA A 56 15.40 18.85 -11.65
C ALA A 56 15.47 20.32 -12.15
N PRO A 57 16.25 20.68 -13.20
CA PRO A 57 16.26 22.06 -13.74
C PRO A 57 14.92 22.49 -14.38
N ASN A 58 14.04 21.55 -14.73
CA ASN A 58 12.80 21.78 -15.48
C ASN A 58 11.52 21.76 -14.62
N VAL A 59 11.65 21.63 -13.29
CA VAL A 59 10.50 21.56 -12.37
C VAL A 59 9.59 22.79 -12.34
N HIS A 60 10.00 23.89 -12.98
CA HIS A 60 9.24 25.12 -13.13
C HIS A 60 8.15 25.06 -14.22
N THR A 61 8.10 23.97 -14.99
CA THR A 61 7.09 23.74 -16.03
C THR A 61 6.03 22.75 -15.57
N TYR A 62 4.79 22.94 -16.04
CA TYR A 62 3.74 21.96 -15.81
C TYR A 62 4.06 20.63 -16.49
N PRO A 63 3.63 19.50 -15.87
CA PRO A 63 3.79 18.19 -16.48
C PRO A 63 2.97 18.07 -17.78
N LYS A 64 3.32 17.08 -18.62
CA LYS A 64 2.48 16.69 -19.74
C LYS A 64 1.13 16.21 -19.20
N SER A 65 0.04 16.79 -19.67
CA SER A 65 -1.30 16.48 -19.16
C SER A 65 -1.73 15.02 -19.38
N SER A 66 -1.18 14.37 -20.41
CA SER A 66 -1.50 12.98 -20.74
C SER A 66 -0.68 11.95 -19.98
N ALA A 67 0.55 12.31 -19.54
CA ALA A 67 1.55 11.36 -19.04
C ALA A 67 1.65 10.09 -19.92
N ALA A 68 1.57 10.26 -21.25
CA ALA A 68 1.37 9.19 -22.23
C ALA A 68 2.44 8.11 -22.12
N ASP A 69 3.72 8.54 -22.06
CA ASP A 69 4.86 7.63 -22.05
C ASP A 69 4.76 6.58 -20.90
N LEU A 70 4.41 7.02 -19.68
CA LEU A 70 4.25 6.13 -18.53
C LEU A 70 2.98 5.27 -18.65
N ARG A 71 1.86 5.87 -19.11
CA ARG A 71 0.61 5.12 -19.29
C ARG A 71 0.74 4.02 -20.34
N GLU A 72 1.45 4.29 -21.44
CA GLU A 72 1.74 3.32 -22.50
C GLU A 72 2.61 2.17 -21.96
N ALA A 73 3.69 2.49 -21.21
CA ALA A 73 4.54 1.46 -20.60
C ALA A 73 3.79 0.57 -19.60
N LEU A 74 2.95 1.15 -18.73
CA LEU A 74 2.13 0.39 -17.80
C LEU A 74 1.05 -0.44 -18.51
N ALA A 75 0.45 0.10 -19.56
CA ALA A 75 -0.53 -0.60 -20.37
C ALA A 75 0.09 -1.82 -21.08
N GLU A 76 1.31 -1.69 -21.60
CA GLU A 76 2.07 -2.79 -22.18
C GLU A 76 2.38 -3.86 -21.12
N GLN A 77 2.85 -3.46 -19.92
CA GLN A 77 3.16 -4.36 -18.81
C GLN A 77 1.95 -5.22 -18.40
N TRP A 78 0.76 -4.62 -18.39
CA TRP A 78 -0.46 -5.26 -17.89
C TRP A 78 -1.36 -5.81 -19.01
N ALA A 79 -0.97 -5.71 -20.27
CA ALA A 79 -1.75 -6.09 -21.46
C ALA A 79 -3.14 -5.41 -21.51
N VAL A 80 -3.23 -4.15 -21.06
CA VAL A 80 -4.44 -3.32 -21.09
C VAL A 80 -4.24 -2.10 -22.00
N THR A 81 -5.29 -1.29 -22.19
CA THR A 81 -5.15 -0.03 -22.93
C THR A 81 -4.63 1.11 -22.04
N PRO A 82 -3.91 2.11 -22.60
CA PRO A 82 -3.44 3.26 -21.81
C PRO A 82 -4.56 4.04 -21.11
N SER A 83 -5.78 3.99 -21.63
CA SER A 83 -6.94 4.64 -21.02
C SER A 83 -7.44 3.97 -19.73
N GLN A 84 -7.14 2.68 -19.55
CA GLN A 84 -7.45 1.94 -18.33
C GLN A 84 -6.44 2.23 -17.19
N VAL A 85 -5.34 2.89 -17.47
CA VAL A 85 -4.34 3.27 -16.46
C VAL A 85 -4.62 4.66 -15.93
N TRP A 86 -5.06 4.76 -14.68
CA TRP A 86 -5.38 5.99 -13.97
C TRP A 86 -4.23 6.39 -13.04
N LEU A 87 -3.33 7.23 -13.54
CA LEU A 87 -2.19 7.73 -12.75
C LEU A 87 -2.64 8.70 -11.67
N ALA A 88 -1.99 8.63 -10.50
CA ALA A 88 -2.36 9.44 -9.35
C ALA A 88 -1.14 9.82 -8.49
N ASN A 89 -1.37 10.75 -7.57
CA ASN A 89 -0.40 11.16 -6.56
C ASN A 89 -0.31 10.10 -5.43
N GLY A 90 0.37 8.99 -5.72
CA GLY A 90 0.42 7.81 -4.87
C GLY A 90 -0.83 6.93 -4.97
N GLY A 91 -0.84 5.80 -4.27
CA GLY A 91 -2.01 4.93 -4.14
C GLY A 91 -3.21 5.67 -3.55
N ASP A 92 -2.98 6.52 -2.56
CA ASP A 92 -4.02 7.34 -1.91
C ASP A 92 -4.80 8.19 -2.93
N GLY A 93 -4.09 8.81 -3.88
CA GLY A 93 -4.73 9.58 -4.95
C GLY A 93 -5.55 8.72 -5.91
N ALA A 94 -5.13 7.48 -6.17
CA ALA A 94 -5.89 6.55 -7.00
C ALA A 94 -7.17 6.09 -6.28
N LEU A 95 -7.11 5.84 -4.97
CA LEU A 95 -8.29 5.56 -4.13
C LEU A 95 -9.30 6.69 -4.20
N ASP A 96 -8.85 7.96 -4.09
CA ASP A 96 -9.73 9.12 -4.19
C ASP A 96 -10.38 9.24 -5.58
N TYR A 97 -9.69 8.86 -6.65
CA TYR A 97 -10.29 8.89 -7.99
C TYR A 97 -11.35 7.82 -8.18
N LEU A 98 -11.10 6.61 -7.65
CA LEU A 98 -12.11 5.55 -7.64
C LEU A 98 -13.32 5.97 -6.80
N ALA A 99 -13.13 6.51 -5.61
CA ALA A 99 -14.21 7.02 -4.77
C ALA A 99 -15.02 8.14 -5.46
N ARG A 100 -14.36 9.09 -6.14
CA ARG A 100 -15.03 10.15 -6.93
C ARG A 100 -15.82 9.62 -8.11
N ALA A 101 -15.38 8.51 -8.71
CA ALA A 101 -16.07 7.92 -9.85
C ALA A 101 -17.28 7.11 -9.44
N MET A 102 -17.27 6.52 -8.24
CA MET A 102 -18.22 5.49 -7.84
C MET A 102 -19.21 5.91 -6.76
N LEU A 103 -18.84 6.87 -5.90
CA LEU A 103 -19.65 7.19 -4.71
C LEU A 103 -20.53 8.40 -4.91
N ASP A 104 -21.81 8.22 -4.71
CA ASP A 104 -22.74 9.27 -4.38
C ASP A 104 -22.87 9.43 -2.84
N PRO A 105 -23.33 10.59 -2.33
CA PRO A 105 -23.49 10.78 -0.89
C PRO A 105 -24.42 9.74 -0.25
N GLY A 106 -23.88 8.98 0.70
CA GLY A 106 -24.61 7.93 1.43
C GLY A 106 -24.29 6.50 0.97
N ASP A 107 -23.60 6.33 -0.15
CA ASP A 107 -23.20 5.00 -0.62
C ASP A 107 -22.30 4.28 0.38
N GLY A 108 -22.44 2.96 0.45
CA GLY A 108 -21.67 2.09 1.33
C GLY A 108 -20.29 1.76 0.78
N VAL A 109 -19.33 1.67 1.67
CA VAL A 109 -17.99 1.15 1.38
C VAL A 109 -17.61 0.12 2.43
N LEU A 110 -17.29 -1.11 2.00
CA LEU A 110 -16.87 -2.21 2.86
C LEU A 110 -15.34 -2.30 2.89
N VAL A 111 -14.76 -2.27 4.09
CA VAL A 111 -13.30 -2.29 4.29
C VAL A 111 -12.88 -3.35 5.29
N SER A 112 -11.65 -3.86 5.16
CA SER A 112 -11.10 -4.82 6.12
C SER A 112 -10.78 -4.19 7.48
N LYS A 113 -10.87 -4.99 8.54
CA LYS A 113 -10.41 -4.67 9.89
C LYS A 113 -9.68 -5.88 10.51
N PRO A 114 -8.38 -5.77 10.83
CA PRO A 114 -7.49 -4.62 10.56
C PRO A 114 -7.40 -4.26 9.08
N GLY A 115 -6.95 -3.06 8.76
CA GLY A 115 -6.80 -2.63 7.39
C GLY A 115 -6.20 -1.22 7.26
N PHE A 116 -5.97 -0.80 6.02
CA PHE A 116 -5.42 0.51 5.74
C PHE A 116 -6.47 1.61 6.00
N ALA A 117 -6.18 2.48 6.95
CA ALA A 117 -7.12 3.49 7.43
C ALA A 117 -7.66 4.44 6.34
N TYR A 118 -6.89 4.64 5.26
CA TYR A 118 -7.26 5.60 4.22
C TYR A 118 -8.49 5.19 3.42
N TYR A 119 -8.83 3.91 3.31
CA TYR A 119 -10.08 3.48 2.68
C TYR A 119 -11.30 4.12 3.34
N ALA A 120 -11.41 3.98 4.66
CA ALA A 120 -12.48 4.59 5.43
C ALA A 120 -12.43 6.13 5.42
N MET A 121 -11.23 6.70 5.39
CA MET A 121 -11.04 8.16 5.31
C MET A 121 -11.51 8.69 3.97
N SER A 122 -11.07 8.09 2.85
CA SER A 122 -11.47 8.48 1.50
C SER A 122 -12.99 8.35 1.32
N ALA A 123 -13.59 7.22 1.74
CA ALA A 123 -15.03 7.04 1.70
C ALA A 123 -15.78 8.20 2.40
N ARG A 124 -15.37 8.55 3.63
CA ARG A 124 -15.99 9.66 4.39
C ARG A 124 -15.74 11.03 3.77
N TYR A 125 -14.58 11.26 3.11
CA TYR A 125 -14.32 12.51 2.38
C TYR A 125 -15.28 12.69 1.21
N HIS A 126 -15.69 11.59 0.58
CA HIS A 126 -16.65 11.53 -0.51
C HIS A 126 -18.10 11.31 -0.03
N HIS A 127 -18.37 11.54 1.26
CA HIS A 127 -19.70 11.42 1.87
C HIS A 127 -20.30 10.01 1.87
N GLY A 128 -19.49 8.97 1.68
CA GLY A 128 -19.88 7.58 1.81
C GLY A 128 -20.01 7.14 3.27
N THR A 129 -20.69 6.04 3.48
CA THR A 129 -20.77 5.30 4.76
C THR A 129 -19.75 4.16 4.75
N VAL A 130 -19.30 3.73 5.92
CA VAL A 130 -18.25 2.69 6.03
C VAL A 130 -18.76 1.55 6.90
N SER A 131 -18.74 0.34 6.35
CA SER A 131 -18.87 -0.94 7.04
C SER A 131 -17.54 -1.70 7.06
N GLU A 132 -17.38 -2.61 8.00
CA GLU A 132 -16.12 -3.32 8.21
C GLU A 132 -16.34 -4.83 8.17
N TYR A 133 -15.43 -5.57 7.52
CA TYR A 133 -15.35 -7.02 7.64
C TYR A 133 -14.05 -7.42 8.36
N PRO A 134 -14.09 -8.43 9.26
CA PRO A 134 -12.92 -8.79 10.04
C PRO A 134 -11.97 -9.69 9.26
N ILE A 135 -10.67 -9.42 9.33
CA ILE A 135 -9.59 -10.35 9.03
C ILE A 135 -8.98 -10.77 10.37
N ARG A 136 -9.18 -12.04 10.78
CA ARG A 136 -8.99 -12.45 12.16
C ARG A 136 -7.64 -13.10 12.42
N LYS A 137 -6.96 -12.63 13.47
CA LYS A 137 -5.72 -13.26 13.97
C LYS A 137 -5.94 -14.73 14.35
N SER A 138 -7.09 -15.08 14.91
CA SER A 138 -7.44 -16.46 15.27
C SER A 138 -7.62 -17.42 14.10
N GLU A 139 -7.66 -16.89 12.88
CA GLU A 139 -7.77 -17.59 11.61
C GLU A 139 -6.53 -17.33 10.75
N ASP A 140 -5.38 -17.03 11.38
CA ASP A 140 -4.10 -16.69 10.72
C ASP A 140 -4.23 -15.61 9.65
N PHE A 141 -5.18 -14.68 9.85
CA PHE A 141 -5.51 -13.60 8.91
C PHE A 141 -5.92 -14.10 7.52
N GLU A 142 -6.44 -15.31 7.40
CA GLU A 142 -6.95 -15.84 6.13
C GLU A 142 -7.97 -14.90 5.49
N GLN A 143 -7.89 -14.74 4.17
CA GLN A 143 -8.78 -13.91 3.37
C GLN A 143 -9.58 -14.78 2.40
N THR A 144 -10.90 -14.79 2.55
CA THR A 144 -11.82 -15.53 1.66
C THR A 144 -12.99 -14.64 1.24
N ALA A 145 -13.55 -14.91 0.06
CA ALA A 145 -14.77 -14.25 -0.40
C ALA A 145 -15.93 -14.41 0.60
N GLU A 146 -16.08 -15.61 1.18
CA GLU A 146 -17.14 -15.91 2.15
C GLU A 146 -17.05 -15.00 3.38
N ALA A 147 -15.84 -14.76 3.91
CA ALA A 147 -15.64 -13.89 5.07
C ALA A 147 -16.03 -12.44 4.77
N VAL A 148 -15.80 -11.95 3.55
CA VAL A 148 -16.22 -10.62 3.09
C VAL A 148 -17.74 -10.58 2.92
N LEU A 149 -18.31 -11.56 2.19
CA LEU A 149 -19.73 -11.62 1.84
C LEU A 149 -20.65 -11.74 3.07
N GLN A 150 -20.19 -12.32 4.17
CA GLN A 150 -20.92 -12.34 5.44
C GLN A 150 -21.19 -10.95 6.02
N HIS A 151 -20.47 -9.92 5.56
CA HIS A 151 -20.56 -8.53 6.03
C HIS A 151 -20.99 -7.56 4.93
N TYR A 152 -21.15 -8.06 3.71
CA TYR A 152 -21.63 -7.30 2.56
C TYR A 152 -23.16 -7.11 2.62
N ASP A 153 -23.63 -5.88 2.45
CA ASP A 153 -25.05 -5.49 2.45
C ASP A 153 -25.36 -4.52 1.29
N GLY A 154 -24.75 -4.77 0.11
CA GLY A 154 -24.95 -3.95 -1.09
C GLY A 154 -24.06 -2.71 -1.13
N GLU A 155 -22.88 -2.73 -0.53
CA GLU A 155 -21.92 -1.62 -0.61
C GLU A 155 -21.48 -1.38 -2.06
N ARG A 156 -21.33 -0.11 -2.41
CA ARG A 156 -20.90 0.36 -3.73
C ARG A 156 -19.44 0.03 -4.04
N ILE A 157 -18.58 0.00 -3.01
CA ILE A 157 -17.17 -0.40 -3.12
C ILE A 157 -16.84 -1.40 -2.03
N VAL A 158 -16.15 -2.47 -2.40
CA VAL A 158 -15.52 -3.42 -1.49
C VAL A 158 -14.01 -3.35 -1.69
N TYR A 159 -13.26 -2.98 -0.64
CA TYR A 159 -11.80 -2.99 -0.68
C TYR A 159 -11.23 -4.31 -0.17
N VAL A 160 -10.39 -4.94 -0.98
CA VAL A 160 -9.56 -6.09 -0.65
C VAL A 160 -8.10 -5.67 -0.74
N THR A 161 -7.30 -5.95 0.29
CA THR A 161 -5.85 -5.68 0.26
C THR A 161 -5.10 -7.00 0.15
N SER A 162 -4.37 -7.20 -0.94
CA SER A 162 -3.63 -8.43 -1.19
C SER A 162 -2.30 -8.15 -1.91
N PRO A 163 -1.17 -8.30 -1.21
CA PRO A 163 -0.96 -8.70 0.20
C PRO A 163 -1.51 -7.70 1.23
N HIS A 164 -2.11 -8.24 2.29
CA HIS A 164 -2.78 -7.46 3.33
C HIS A 164 -1.80 -6.73 4.26
N ASN A 165 -2.10 -5.50 4.59
CA ASN A 165 -1.40 -4.72 5.60
C ASN A 165 -2.32 -4.54 6.83
N PRO A 166 -1.94 -5.10 8.02
CA PRO A 166 -0.56 -5.39 8.46
C PRO A 166 -0.13 -6.86 8.44
N SER A 167 -0.97 -7.84 8.07
CA SER A 167 -0.64 -9.26 8.27
C SER A 167 0.29 -9.86 7.20
N GLY A 168 0.21 -9.39 5.96
CA GLY A 168 0.91 -9.96 4.81
C GLY A 168 0.17 -11.10 4.12
N SER A 169 -1.01 -11.50 4.59
CA SER A 169 -1.83 -12.55 3.98
C SER A 169 -2.36 -12.14 2.60
N GLU A 170 -2.77 -13.10 1.79
CA GLU A 170 -3.29 -12.87 0.45
C GLU A 170 -4.70 -13.42 0.28
N MET A 171 -5.49 -12.76 -0.56
CA MET A 171 -6.69 -13.33 -1.15
C MET A 171 -6.32 -13.89 -2.52
N SER A 172 -6.60 -15.16 -2.77
CA SER A 172 -6.31 -15.78 -4.07
C SER A 172 -7.14 -15.15 -5.18
N LEU A 173 -6.64 -15.22 -6.43
CA LEU A 173 -7.36 -14.70 -7.59
C LEU A 173 -8.76 -15.31 -7.73
N SER A 174 -8.90 -16.62 -7.43
CA SER A 174 -10.19 -17.29 -7.45
C SER A 174 -11.16 -16.83 -6.36
N GLU A 175 -10.66 -16.41 -5.21
CA GLU A 175 -11.49 -15.81 -4.16
C GLU A 175 -11.90 -14.38 -4.53
N VAL A 176 -11.04 -13.61 -5.21
CA VAL A 176 -11.41 -12.29 -5.75
C VAL A 176 -12.49 -12.43 -6.81
N GLU A 177 -12.33 -13.39 -7.74
CA GLU A 177 -13.32 -13.68 -8.79
C GLU A 177 -14.66 -14.09 -8.17
N LYS A 178 -14.64 -15.01 -7.21
CA LYS A 178 -15.85 -15.43 -6.47
C LYS A 178 -16.50 -14.26 -5.73
N LEU A 179 -15.74 -13.38 -5.12
CA LEU A 179 -16.27 -12.19 -4.44
C LEU A 179 -17.01 -11.29 -5.44
N ALA A 180 -16.40 -11.02 -6.59
CA ALA A 180 -17.01 -10.21 -7.63
C ALA A 180 -18.23 -10.87 -8.26
N ASP A 181 -18.27 -12.22 -8.36
CA ASP A 181 -19.44 -12.94 -8.87
C ASP A 181 -20.64 -12.94 -7.92
N GLU A 182 -20.39 -12.82 -6.60
CA GLU A 182 -21.43 -12.91 -5.57
C GLU A 182 -21.83 -11.54 -5.00
N THR A 183 -21.18 -10.43 -5.42
CA THR A 183 -21.61 -9.05 -5.15
C THR A 183 -22.58 -8.55 -6.22
N ASP A 184 -23.26 -7.43 -5.93
CA ASP A 184 -24.24 -6.84 -6.86
C ASP A 184 -23.54 -6.27 -8.11
N GLU A 185 -24.23 -6.25 -9.27
CA GLU A 185 -23.72 -5.71 -10.54
C GLU A 185 -23.25 -4.25 -10.45
N GLU A 186 -23.69 -3.50 -9.45
CA GLU A 186 -23.28 -2.11 -9.22
C GLU A 186 -22.13 -1.97 -8.21
N THR A 187 -21.62 -3.07 -7.67
CA THR A 187 -20.52 -3.08 -6.69
C THR A 187 -19.17 -3.18 -7.38
N LEU A 188 -18.25 -2.30 -7.01
CA LEU A 188 -16.86 -2.36 -7.44
C LEU A 188 -16.01 -3.09 -6.40
N VAL A 189 -15.36 -4.18 -6.77
CA VAL A 189 -14.30 -4.81 -5.98
C VAL A 189 -12.96 -4.15 -6.34
N VAL A 190 -12.35 -3.46 -5.37
CA VAL A 190 -11.03 -2.83 -5.54
C VAL A 190 -9.99 -3.69 -4.84
N VAL A 191 -9.07 -4.27 -5.61
CA VAL A 191 -7.94 -5.03 -5.08
C VAL A 191 -6.74 -4.12 -4.95
N ASP A 192 -6.34 -3.83 -3.71
CA ASP A 192 -5.13 -3.05 -3.43
C ASP A 192 -3.92 -3.98 -3.41
N GLU A 193 -3.14 -3.93 -4.47
CA GLU A 193 -1.90 -4.67 -4.66
C GLU A 193 -0.66 -3.78 -4.43
N ALA A 194 -0.70 -2.89 -3.42
CA ALA A 194 0.45 -2.04 -3.12
C ALA A 194 1.74 -2.83 -2.80
N TYR A 195 1.63 -4.09 -2.46
CA TYR A 195 2.74 -5.02 -2.20
C TYR A 195 2.84 -6.14 -3.24
N GLY A 196 2.13 -6.05 -4.34
CA GLY A 196 1.99 -7.12 -5.34
C GLY A 196 3.31 -7.57 -5.98
N GLU A 197 4.35 -6.73 -6.05
CA GLU A 197 5.67 -7.12 -6.56
C GLU A 197 6.40 -8.12 -5.66
N PHE A 198 6.05 -8.20 -4.37
CA PHE A 198 6.65 -9.13 -3.40
C PHE A 198 5.95 -10.48 -3.32
N SER A 199 4.78 -10.60 -3.95
CA SER A 199 3.96 -11.81 -4.04
C SER A 199 4.34 -12.66 -5.25
N ASP A 200 4.22 -13.98 -5.10
CA ASP A 200 4.33 -14.92 -6.20
C ASP A 200 2.94 -15.24 -6.83
N SER A 201 1.86 -14.70 -6.26
CA SER A 201 0.48 -14.87 -6.75
C SER A 201 0.21 -14.02 -8.00
N PRO A 202 -0.65 -14.50 -8.92
CA PRO A 202 -1.03 -13.70 -10.08
C PRO A 202 -1.81 -12.45 -9.66
N SER A 203 -1.56 -11.33 -10.36
CA SER A 203 -2.29 -10.07 -10.14
C SER A 203 -3.76 -10.16 -10.55
N ALA A 204 -4.63 -9.54 -9.78
CA ALA A 204 -6.04 -9.36 -10.11
C ALA A 204 -6.28 -8.47 -11.35
N VAL A 205 -5.25 -7.83 -11.90
CA VAL A 205 -5.33 -7.15 -13.21
C VAL A 205 -5.78 -8.13 -14.30
N ALA A 206 -5.48 -9.42 -14.17
CA ALA A 206 -5.98 -10.45 -15.11
C ALA A 206 -7.51 -10.51 -15.20
N LEU A 207 -8.24 -10.08 -14.16
CA LEU A 207 -9.70 -10.03 -14.17
C LEU A 207 -10.25 -8.75 -14.84
N VAL A 208 -9.48 -7.68 -14.88
CA VAL A 208 -9.94 -6.35 -15.34
C VAL A 208 -10.24 -6.33 -16.86
N GLU A 209 -9.61 -7.22 -17.64
CA GLU A 209 -9.87 -7.31 -19.09
C GLU A 209 -11.25 -7.90 -19.41
N GLU A 210 -11.73 -8.83 -18.58
CA GLU A 210 -12.96 -9.59 -18.80
C GLU A 210 -14.13 -9.09 -17.96
N ARG A 211 -13.90 -8.18 -16.98
CA ARG A 211 -14.88 -7.72 -15.99
C ARG A 211 -14.96 -6.19 -15.94
N ASP A 212 -16.14 -5.68 -15.63
CA ASP A 212 -16.40 -4.24 -15.44
C ASP A 212 -16.62 -3.83 -13.97
N ASP A 213 -16.50 -4.80 -13.05
CA ASP A 213 -16.73 -4.68 -11.61
C ASP A 213 -15.46 -4.88 -10.75
N VAL A 214 -14.28 -5.03 -11.36
CA VAL A 214 -12.99 -5.17 -10.66
C VAL A 214 -12.03 -4.06 -11.09
N ALA A 215 -11.39 -3.41 -10.12
CA ALA A 215 -10.27 -2.50 -10.35
C ALA A 215 -9.09 -2.86 -9.44
N VAL A 216 -7.87 -2.62 -9.91
CA VAL A 216 -6.65 -2.95 -9.16
C VAL A 216 -5.85 -1.69 -8.90
N LEU A 217 -5.43 -1.49 -7.66
CA LEU A 217 -4.58 -0.39 -7.24
C LEU A 217 -3.12 -0.86 -7.12
N ARG A 218 -2.20 -0.05 -7.65
CA ARG A 218 -0.76 -0.29 -7.62
C ARG A 218 0.01 0.97 -7.22
N THR A 219 1.25 0.81 -6.75
CA THR A 219 2.07 1.94 -6.32
C THR A 219 3.55 1.75 -6.65
N PHE A 220 4.23 2.85 -6.92
CA PHE A 220 5.69 2.88 -7.03
C PHE A 220 6.39 3.10 -5.67
N SER A 221 5.62 3.23 -4.59
CA SER A 221 6.15 3.55 -3.26
C SER A 221 6.94 2.41 -2.61
N LYS A 222 6.68 1.15 -2.99
CA LYS A 222 7.21 -0.04 -2.31
C LYS A 222 8.38 -0.66 -3.07
N ALA A 223 8.17 -1.62 -3.94
CA ALA A 223 9.25 -2.32 -4.64
C ALA A 223 10.14 -1.40 -5.48
N TYR A 224 9.58 -0.35 -6.07
CA TYR A 224 10.33 0.61 -6.88
C TYR A 224 11.09 1.68 -6.07
N GLY A 225 10.88 1.78 -4.75
CA GLY A 225 11.58 2.73 -3.87
C GLY A 225 11.23 4.21 -4.11
N LEU A 226 10.05 4.52 -4.64
CA LEU A 226 9.66 5.87 -5.04
C LEU A 226 8.59 6.50 -4.11
N ALA A 227 8.56 6.12 -2.83
CA ALA A 227 7.59 6.64 -1.86
C ALA A 227 7.55 8.18 -1.80
N GLY A 228 8.70 8.84 -1.87
CA GLY A 228 8.84 10.29 -1.76
C GLY A 228 8.34 11.07 -2.98
N VAL A 229 8.27 10.46 -4.17
CA VAL A 229 7.81 11.16 -5.39
C VAL A 229 6.30 11.08 -5.60
N ARG A 230 5.60 10.29 -4.78
CA ARG A 230 4.15 10.14 -4.77
C ARG A 230 3.59 9.73 -6.13
N LEU A 231 3.90 8.50 -6.56
CA LEU A 231 3.37 7.91 -7.78
C LEU A 231 2.64 6.61 -7.49
N GLY A 232 1.43 6.50 -7.99
CA GLY A 232 0.60 5.30 -7.97
C GLY A 232 -0.39 5.32 -9.12
N TYR A 233 -1.13 4.24 -9.28
CA TYR A 233 -2.12 4.14 -10.33
C TYR A 233 -3.19 3.09 -9.99
N ALA A 234 -4.35 3.20 -10.67
CA ALA A 234 -5.31 2.13 -10.75
C ALA A 234 -5.36 1.58 -12.18
N VAL A 235 -5.57 0.28 -12.31
CA VAL A 235 -5.99 -0.37 -13.56
C VAL A 235 -7.48 -0.62 -13.44
N VAL A 236 -8.25 -0.05 -14.36
CA VAL A 236 -9.72 -0.03 -14.32
C VAL A 236 -10.32 -0.68 -15.56
N PRO A 237 -11.60 -1.10 -15.51
CA PRO A 237 -12.33 -1.58 -16.68
C PRO A 237 -12.28 -0.64 -17.88
N GLY A 238 -12.27 -1.19 -19.10
CA GLY A 238 -12.13 -0.42 -20.32
C GLY A 238 -13.28 0.58 -20.55
N GLU A 239 -14.47 0.28 -20.07
CA GLU A 239 -15.64 1.14 -20.15
C GLU A 239 -15.52 2.44 -19.34
N TRP A 240 -14.60 2.47 -18.37
CA TRP A 240 -14.36 3.63 -17.48
C TRP A 240 -13.30 4.60 -18.01
N ALA A 241 -12.75 4.33 -19.19
CA ALA A 241 -11.66 5.12 -19.78
C ALA A 241 -11.93 6.64 -19.76
N ASP A 242 -13.16 7.04 -20.09
CA ASP A 242 -13.58 8.45 -20.14
C ASP A 242 -13.80 9.08 -18.75
N ALA A 243 -14.00 8.28 -17.72
CA ALA A 243 -14.25 8.79 -16.36
C ALA A 243 -13.01 9.47 -15.77
N TYR A 244 -11.81 8.96 -16.06
CA TYR A 244 -10.55 9.52 -15.54
C TYR A 244 -10.41 11.02 -15.80
N ALA A 245 -10.72 11.47 -17.00
CA ALA A 245 -10.64 12.89 -17.36
C ALA A 245 -11.55 13.80 -16.53
N ARG A 246 -12.59 13.23 -15.91
CA ARG A 246 -13.58 13.95 -15.09
C ARG A 246 -13.27 13.91 -13.60
N VAL A 247 -12.59 12.86 -13.12
CA VAL A 247 -12.36 12.63 -11.68
C VAL A 247 -10.95 12.97 -11.23
N ASN A 248 -9.95 12.95 -12.14
CA ASN A 248 -8.58 13.27 -11.77
C ASN A 248 -8.40 14.74 -11.37
N THR A 249 -7.42 14.99 -10.53
CA THR A 249 -6.95 16.37 -10.31
C THR A 249 -6.13 16.84 -11.52
N PRO A 250 -6.25 18.10 -11.96
CA PRO A 250 -5.40 18.62 -13.02
C PRO A 250 -3.92 18.35 -12.71
N PHE A 251 -3.20 17.75 -13.67
CA PHE A 251 -1.79 17.37 -13.50
C PHE A 251 -1.55 16.41 -12.32
N ALA A 252 -2.39 15.38 -12.19
CA ALA A 252 -2.47 14.43 -11.08
C ALA A 252 -1.13 13.85 -10.60
N ALA A 253 -0.28 13.43 -11.54
CA ALA A 253 1.09 13.00 -11.27
C ALA A 253 2.08 14.06 -11.77
N SER A 254 3.10 14.38 -10.98
CA SER A 254 4.14 15.32 -11.41
C SER A 254 4.98 14.74 -12.54
N GLU A 255 5.54 15.58 -13.40
CA GLU A 255 6.44 15.12 -14.47
C GLU A 255 7.67 14.39 -13.92
N ILE A 256 8.17 14.83 -12.76
CA ILE A 256 9.29 14.16 -12.09
C ILE A 256 8.92 12.75 -11.65
N ALA A 257 7.70 12.57 -11.13
CA ALA A 257 7.18 11.26 -10.75
C ALA A 257 6.99 10.35 -11.97
N CYS A 258 6.40 10.87 -13.05
CA CYS A 258 6.19 10.10 -14.28
C CYS A 258 7.52 9.63 -14.90
N ARG A 259 8.53 10.51 -14.95
CA ARG A 259 9.87 10.16 -15.45
C ARG A 259 10.58 9.15 -14.56
N ALA A 260 10.49 9.32 -13.24
CA ALA A 260 11.06 8.38 -12.29
C ALA A 260 10.38 7.00 -12.39
N GLY A 261 9.04 6.98 -12.50
CA GLY A 261 8.28 5.75 -12.69
C GLY A 261 8.65 5.02 -13.98
N LEU A 262 8.70 5.74 -15.11
CA LEU A 262 9.09 5.17 -16.40
C LEU A 262 10.53 4.59 -16.36
N ALA A 263 11.47 5.31 -15.76
CA ALA A 263 12.84 4.84 -15.61
C ALA A 263 12.97 3.64 -14.63
N ALA A 264 12.10 3.58 -13.61
CA ALA A 264 12.05 2.44 -12.69
C ALA A 264 11.50 1.17 -13.35
N LEU A 265 10.53 1.30 -14.27
CA LEU A 265 10.04 0.16 -15.07
C LEU A 265 11.14 -0.39 -16.01
N ASP A 266 12.06 0.45 -16.47
CA ASP A 266 13.21 0.06 -17.29
C ASP A 266 14.41 -0.45 -16.46
N ASP A 267 14.23 -0.71 -15.15
CA ASP A 267 15.26 -1.20 -14.24
C ASP A 267 14.77 -2.44 -13.45
N PRO A 268 14.43 -3.55 -14.15
CA PRO A 268 13.89 -4.75 -13.51
C PRO A 268 14.86 -5.39 -12.51
N ASP A 269 16.16 -5.30 -12.75
CA ASP A 269 17.19 -5.87 -11.86
C ASP A 269 17.13 -5.26 -10.44
N HIS A 270 16.77 -3.97 -10.33
CA HIS A 270 16.60 -3.33 -9.04
C HIS A 270 15.36 -3.84 -8.29
N VAL A 271 14.26 -4.05 -9.01
CA VAL A 271 13.03 -4.62 -8.44
C VAL A 271 13.28 -6.05 -7.99
N GLU A 272 13.93 -6.89 -8.82
CA GLU A 272 14.32 -8.26 -8.48
C GLU A 272 15.18 -8.31 -7.21
N LYS A 273 16.24 -7.50 -7.15
CA LYS A 273 17.08 -7.35 -5.96
C LYS A 273 16.28 -6.99 -4.71
N THR A 274 15.31 -6.08 -4.85
CA THR A 274 14.45 -5.64 -3.75
C THR A 274 13.55 -6.78 -3.26
N VAL A 275 12.93 -7.52 -4.18
CA VAL A 275 12.06 -8.66 -3.90
C VAL A 275 12.84 -9.81 -3.26
N GLU A 276 14.00 -10.15 -3.80
CA GLU A 276 14.89 -11.16 -3.21
C GLU A 276 15.36 -10.76 -1.81
N GLY A 277 15.71 -9.49 -1.63
CA GLY A 277 16.10 -8.97 -0.32
C GLY A 277 14.96 -9.06 0.71
N ALA A 278 13.74 -8.72 0.31
CA ALA A 278 12.57 -8.86 1.16
C ALA A 278 12.25 -10.34 1.48
N ARG A 279 12.38 -11.23 0.50
CA ARG A 279 12.21 -12.69 0.70
C ARG A 279 13.22 -13.22 1.71
N TRP A 280 14.48 -12.84 1.56
CA TRP A 280 15.52 -13.20 2.52
C TRP A 280 15.23 -12.67 3.92
N ALA A 281 14.85 -11.38 4.03
CA ALA A 281 14.57 -10.73 5.32
C ALA A 281 13.39 -11.38 6.05
N ARG A 282 12.30 -11.72 5.32
CA ARG A 282 11.17 -12.46 5.90
C ARG A 282 11.61 -13.81 6.45
N GLN A 283 12.33 -14.60 5.63
CA GLN A 283 12.79 -15.91 6.05
C GLN A 283 13.70 -15.82 7.29
N TYR A 284 14.62 -14.85 7.31
CA TYR A 284 15.49 -14.62 8.45
C TYR A 284 14.70 -14.25 9.72
N MET A 285 13.69 -13.40 9.59
CA MET A 285 12.81 -13.06 10.71
C MET A 285 12.00 -14.26 11.21
N TYR A 286 11.52 -15.14 10.32
CA TYR A 286 10.80 -16.37 10.71
C TYR A 286 11.71 -17.36 11.45
N ASP A 287 12.97 -17.46 11.06
CA ASP A 287 13.91 -18.42 11.62
C ASP A 287 14.53 -17.96 12.95
N GLU A 288 14.70 -16.63 13.12
CA GLU A 288 15.55 -16.08 14.18
C GLU A 288 14.79 -15.25 15.24
N LEU A 289 13.53 -14.84 15.01
CA LEU A 289 12.76 -14.10 16.05
C LEU A 289 12.21 -15.07 17.10
N ASP A 290 12.41 -14.73 18.39
CA ASP A 290 11.92 -15.50 19.55
C ASP A 290 10.44 -15.25 19.86
N CYS A 291 9.63 -14.86 18.86
CA CYS A 291 8.20 -14.62 18.98
C CYS A 291 7.42 -15.23 17.81
N HIS A 292 6.10 -15.35 17.97
CA HIS A 292 5.25 -15.82 16.88
C HIS A 292 5.19 -14.80 15.73
N THR A 293 5.35 -15.29 14.50
CA THR A 293 5.28 -14.50 13.27
C THR A 293 4.29 -15.14 12.30
N TRP A 294 3.63 -14.33 11.47
CA TRP A 294 2.78 -14.82 10.38
C TRP A 294 3.50 -14.74 9.05
N GLU A 295 3.24 -15.71 8.18
CA GLU A 295 3.73 -15.67 6.81
C GLU A 295 3.22 -14.42 6.10
N SER A 296 4.09 -13.76 5.32
CA SER A 296 3.81 -12.51 4.64
C SER A 296 4.27 -12.56 3.19
N SER A 297 3.41 -12.12 2.30
CA SER A 297 3.73 -11.83 0.90
C SER A 297 4.05 -10.35 0.65
N GLY A 298 4.18 -9.55 1.72
CA GLY A 298 4.61 -8.14 1.64
C GLY A 298 6.12 -7.96 1.91
N ASN A 299 6.57 -6.70 2.00
CA ASN A 299 7.92 -6.36 2.43
C ASN A 299 8.01 -6.10 3.94
N PHE A 300 7.30 -6.88 4.73
CA PHE A 300 7.23 -6.78 6.19
C PHE A 300 6.77 -8.11 6.80
N VAL A 301 6.96 -8.25 8.12
CA VAL A 301 6.46 -9.36 8.93
C VAL A 301 5.68 -8.80 10.11
N LEU A 302 4.52 -9.39 10.43
CA LEU A 302 3.76 -9.15 11.64
C LEU A 302 4.25 -10.11 12.72
N CYS A 303 4.52 -9.59 13.93
CA CYS A 303 5.10 -10.33 15.04
C CYS A 303 4.24 -10.15 16.30
N GLU A 304 3.92 -11.22 17.02
CA GLU A 304 3.21 -11.16 18.31
C GLU A 304 4.22 -11.05 19.45
N VAL A 305 4.20 -9.93 20.15
CA VAL A 305 5.19 -9.59 21.19
C VAL A 305 4.55 -9.32 22.56
N GLY A 306 3.23 -9.51 22.67
CA GLY A 306 2.45 -9.30 23.89
C GLY A 306 2.06 -7.84 24.16
N GLU A 307 3.03 -6.94 24.29
CA GLU A 307 2.82 -5.52 24.57
C GLU A 307 3.45 -4.66 23.45
N GLY A 308 2.78 -4.61 22.28
CA GLY A 308 3.33 -4.02 21.06
C GLY A 308 3.87 -2.61 21.21
N THR A 309 3.13 -1.71 21.88
CA THR A 309 3.57 -0.34 22.14
C THR A 309 4.84 -0.31 22.99
N ALA A 310 4.90 -1.10 24.06
CA ALA A 310 6.04 -1.12 24.96
C ALA A 310 7.31 -1.64 24.28
N VAL A 311 7.18 -2.72 23.49
CA VAL A 311 8.29 -3.28 22.69
C VAL A 311 8.75 -2.32 21.62
N ALA A 312 7.83 -1.68 20.88
CA ALA A 312 8.18 -0.69 19.86
C ALA A 312 8.93 0.52 20.44
N GLU A 313 8.48 1.03 21.61
CA GLU A 313 9.17 2.12 22.31
C GLU A 313 10.55 1.70 22.85
N ALA A 314 10.69 0.46 23.35
CA ALA A 314 11.97 -0.06 23.83
C ALA A 314 12.94 -0.25 22.67
N ALA A 315 12.53 -0.88 21.56
CA ALA A 315 13.33 -1.04 20.36
C ALA A 315 13.79 0.32 19.78
N GLN A 316 12.92 1.32 19.82
CA GLN A 316 13.26 2.68 19.37
C GLN A 316 14.39 3.31 20.21
N ARG A 317 14.46 3.04 21.54
CA ARG A 317 15.56 3.50 22.40
C ARG A 317 16.89 2.82 22.08
N GLU A 318 16.82 1.57 21.58
CA GLU A 318 17.97 0.80 21.10
C GLU A 318 18.31 1.09 19.62
N GLY A 319 17.67 2.09 19.02
CA GLY A 319 17.94 2.55 17.66
C GLY A 319 17.19 1.81 16.55
N VAL A 320 16.20 0.97 16.87
CA VAL A 320 15.38 0.23 15.89
C VAL A 320 13.95 0.72 15.94
N ILE A 321 13.45 1.29 14.83
CA ILE A 321 12.10 1.85 14.73
C ILE A 321 11.21 0.85 14.00
N VAL A 322 10.33 0.17 14.72
CA VAL A 322 9.30 -0.73 14.17
C VAL A 322 7.90 -0.10 14.24
N ARG A 323 6.92 -0.71 13.61
CA ARG A 323 5.54 -0.22 13.63
C ARG A 323 4.75 -0.86 14.77
N ASP A 324 4.33 -0.06 15.74
CA ASP A 324 3.26 -0.40 16.67
C ASP A 324 1.94 -0.57 15.92
N THR A 325 1.28 -1.72 16.08
CA THR A 325 0.05 -2.05 15.38
C THR A 325 -1.23 -1.81 16.19
N THR A 326 -1.14 -1.11 17.32
CA THR A 326 -2.30 -0.72 18.16
C THR A 326 -3.35 0.04 17.35
N SER A 327 -2.93 0.95 16.46
CA SER A 327 -3.84 1.70 15.59
C SER A 327 -4.58 0.83 14.56
N PHE A 328 -4.10 -0.38 14.30
CA PHE A 328 -4.79 -1.40 13.48
C PHE A 328 -5.75 -2.27 14.32
N GLY A 329 -5.75 -2.13 15.65
CA GLY A 329 -6.52 -2.97 16.55
C GLY A 329 -5.79 -4.24 16.99
N LEU A 330 -4.46 -4.28 16.85
CA LEU A 330 -3.58 -5.38 17.23
C LEU A 330 -2.53 -4.91 18.25
N PRO A 331 -2.94 -4.56 19.49
CA PRO A 331 -2.05 -3.98 20.50
C PRO A 331 -0.95 -4.92 20.99
N GLU A 332 -1.13 -6.22 20.81
CA GLU A 332 -0.16 -7.25 21.15
C GLU A 332 0.91 -7.49 20.07
N CYS A 333 0.82 -6.80 18.94
CA CYS A 333 1.70 -7.04 17.80
C CYS A 333 2.53 -5.80 17.44
N ILE A 334 3.64 -6.07 16.76
CA ILE A 334 4.42 -5.08 15.99
C ILE A 334 4.53 -5.55 14.55
N ARG A 335 4.74 -4.62 13.61
CA ARG A 335 5.07 -4.94 12.22
C ARG A 335 6.48 -4.46 11.91
N VAL A 336 7.33 -5.36 11.42
CA VAL A 336 8.73 -5.11 11.08
C VAL A 336 8.88 -5.09 9.56
N THR A 337 9.33 -3.97 9.00
CA THR A 337 9.64 -3.86 7.56
C THR A 337 10.89 -4.66 7.22
N CYS A 338 10.95 -5.28 6.05
CA CYS A 338 12.14 -5.92 5.52
C CYS A 338 13.21 -4.88 5.20
N GLY A 339 14.28 -4.86 5.95
CA GLY A 339 15.47 -4.03 5.75
C GLY A 339 16.48 -4.64 4.79
N THR A 340 17.64 -3.99 4.67
CA THR A 340 18.84 -4.67 4.17
C THR A 340 19.21 -5.84 5.10
N ARG A 341 20.17 -6.66 4.68
CA ARG A 341 20.64 -7.77 5.53
C ARG A 341 21.09 -7.27 6.92
N GLU A 342 21.94 -6.25 6.94
CA GLU A 342 22.49 -5.66 8.17
C GLU A 342 21.37 -5.03 9.05
N GLU A 343 20.44 -4.31 8.45
CA GLU A 343 19.32 -3.72 9.19
C GLU A 343 18.37 -4.77 9.78
N THR A 344 18.11 -5.84 9.03
CA THR A 344 17.24 -6.94 9.48
C THR A 344 17.89 -7.73 10.61
N GLU A 345 19.19 -8.09 10.47
CA GLU A 345 19.97 -8.78 11.50
C GLU A 345 19.99 -7.95 12.80
N ARG A 346 20.25 -6.63 12.70
CA ARG A 346 20.24 -5.72 13.84
C ARG A 346 18.86 -5.62 14.51
N ALA A 347 17.79 -5.58 13.72
CA ALA A 347 16.43 -5.52 14.27
C ALA A 347 16.07 -6.79 15.02
N VAL A 348 16.39 -7.97 14.49
CA VAL A 348 16.15 -9.26 15.14
C VAL A 348 16.94 -9.37 16.45
N GLU A 349 18.24 -8.98 16.46
CA GLU A 349 19.05 -8.94 17.69
C GLU A 349 18.38 -8.11 18.78
N VAL A 350 17.97 -6.88 18.47
CA VAL A 350 17.33 -5.98 19.43
C VAL A 350 15.98 -6.51 19.90
N LEU A 351 15.16 -7.00 18.98
CA LEU A 351 13.82 -7.49 19.31
C LEU A 351 13.89 -8.73 20.22
N ASN A 352 14.81 -9.67 19.99
CA ASN A 352 14.98 -10.86 20.84
C ASN A 352 15.44 -10.55 22.27
N GLU A 353 16.03 -9.37 22.52
CA GLU A 353 16.33 -8.92 23.88
C GLU A 353 15.10 -8.33 24.60
N LEU A 354 14.01 -8.05 23.86
CA LEU A 354 12.84 -7.32 24.36
C LEU A 354 11.56 -8.16 24.45
N VAL A 355 11.54 -9.35 23.81
CA VAL A 355 10.37 -10.27 23.75
C VAL A 355 10.52 -11.49 24.64
#